data_7502cd05323861b0ee03c0465b8bccc0
#
_entry.id   7502cd05323861b0ee03c0465b8bccc0
#
_cell.length_a   1.000
_cell.length_b   1.000
_cell.length_c   1.000
_cell.angle_alpha   90.00
_cell.angle_beta   90.00
_cell.angle_gamma   90.00
#
_symmetry.space_group_name_H-M   'P 1'
#
loop_
_entity.id
_entity.type
_entity.pdbx_description
1 polymer ?
#
loop_
_entity_poly.entity_id
_entity_poly.type
_entity_poly.pdbx_seq_one_letter_code
_entity_poly.pdbx_strand_id
1 'polypeptide(L)'
;MMATTKKSRHSFADTVMQLSKAIGAGGNTIFATIDQAAAAQGVGMTLRPTTLIVFGNPKGGTPLMDAFPLVALDLPLKLLVWEEGRSVNVSYVPMSEIASRYGVSGMDARIDAMDHALDALTNAIT
;
A
#
# COMPACT_ATOMS: atom_id res chain seq x y z
N MET A 1 -13.41 9.69 0.37
CA MET A 1 -12.25 8.95 0.87
C MET A 1 -10.95 9.63 0.49
N MET A 2 -10.01 9.68 1.41
CA MET A 2 -8.76 10.42 1.23
C MET A 2 -7.58 9.46 1.12
N ALA A 3 -7.03 9.34 -0.08
CA ALA A 3 -5.75 8.69 -0.26
C ALA A 3 -4.61 9.68 0.04
N THR A 4 -3.53 9.19 0.59
CA THR A 4 -2.29 9.94 0.77
C THR A 4 -1.41 9.68 -0.44
N THR A 5 -0.90 10.73 -1.07
CA THR A 5 -0.01 10.61 -2.24
C THR A 5 1.29 11.36 -1.97
N LYS A 6 2.40 10.68 -2.23
CA LYS A 6 3.74 11.25 -2.14
C LYS A 6 4.47 11.09 -3.46
N LYS A 7 5.30 12.07 -3.79
CA LYS A 7 6.08 12.05 -5.02
C LYS A 7 7.41 11.34 -4.78
N SER A 8 7.73 10.36 -5.60
CA SER A 8 9.02 9.69 -5.55
C SER A 8 10.09 10.52 -6.29
N ARG A 9 11.31 10.50 -5.78
CA ARG A 9 12.49 11.07 -6.44
C ARG A 9 13.22 10.05 -7.33
N HIS A 10 12.71 8.84 -7.40
CA HIS A 10 13.30 7.73 -8.16
C HIS A 10 12.48 7.44 -9.42
N SER A 11 13.06 6.67 -10.34
CA SER A 11 12.32 6.14 -11.48
C SER A 11 11.18 5.23 -10.99
N PHE A 12 10.25 4.93 -11.88
CA PHE A 12 9.15 4.02 -11.56
C PHE A 12 9.67 2.65 -11.10
N ALA A 13 10.56 2.04 -11.89
CA ALA A 13 11.11 0.72 -11.56
C ALA A 13 11.88 0.74 -10.24
N ASP A 14 12.67 1.79 -10.01
CA ASP A 14 13.45 1.95 -8.78
C ASP A 14 12.55 2.14 -7.57
N THR A 15 11.48 2.91 -7.72
CA THR A 15 10.50 3.14 -6.65
C THR A 15 9.86 1.81 -6.22
N VAL A 16 9.40 1.00 -7.18
CA VAL A 16 8.82 -0.32 -6.88
C VAL A 16 9.84 -1.20 -6.16
N MET A 17 11.07 -1.23 -6.66
CA MET A 17 12.14 -2.05 -6.07
C MET A 17 12.48 -1.61 -4.64
N GLN A 18 12.66 -0.30 -4.43
CA GLN A 18 13.04 0.22 -3.11
C GLN A 18 11.93 0.04 -2.07
N LEU A 19 10.68 0.26 -2.46
CA LEU A 19 9.53 -0.01 -1.58
C LEU A 19 9.46 -1.49 -1.23
N SER A 20 9.64 -2.37 -2.20
CA SER A 20 9.61 -3.82 -1.96
C SER A 20 10.71 -4.25 -0.97
N LYS A 21 11.92 -3.71 -1.11
CA LYS A 21 13.02 -3.97 -0.17
C LYS A 21 12.71 -3.45 1.22
N ALA A 22 12.19 -2.25 1.32
CA ALA A 22 11.85 -1.63 2.61
C ALA A 22 10.74 -2.40 3.32
N ILE A 23 9.74 -2.86 2.60
CA ILE A 23 8.65 -3.69 3.14
C ILE A 23 9.24 -4.97 3.76
N GLY A 24 10.08 -5.68 3.02
CA GLY A 24 10.71 -6.91 3.51
C GLY A 24 11.63 -6.67 4.70
N ALA A 25 12.41 -5.59 4.67
CA ALA A 25 13.31 -5.23 5.76
C ALA A 25 12.56 -4.89 7.05
N GLY A 26 11.34 -4.40 6.95
CA GLY A 26 10.47 -4.14 8.09
C GLY A 26 9.77 -5.37 8.66
N GLY A 27 10.08 -6.56 8.16
CA GLY A 27 9.47 -7.80 8.64
C GLY A 27 8.08 -8.07 8.08
N ASN A 28 7.68 -7.37 7.03
CA ASN A 28 6.40 -7.58 6.37
C ASN A 28 6.52 -8.60 5.23
N THR A 29 5.39 -9.20 4.89
CA THR A 29 5.28 -10.12 3.76
C THR A 29 4.65 -9.40 2.58
N ILE A 30 5.27 -9.51 1.40
CA ILE A 30 4.65 -9.09 0.15
C ILE A 30 3.82 -10.26 -0.36
N PHE A 31 2.50 -10.08 -0.40
CA PHE A 31 1.59 -11.12 -0.87
C PHE A 31 1.43 -11.12 -2.38
N ALA A 32 1.49 -9.95 -3.00
CA ALA A 32 1.37 -9.81 -4.44
C ALA A 32 1.98 -8.48 -4.90
N THR A 33 2.52 -8.49 -6.11
CA THR A 33 2.91 -7.30 -6.84
C THR A 33 2.19 -7.37 -8.18
N ILE A 34 1.26 -6.44 -8.39
CA ILE A 34 0.33 -6.49 -9.53
C ILE A 34 0.69 -5.38 -10.50
N ASP A 35 1.23 -5.75 -11.66
CA ASP A 35 1.53 -4.82 -12.75
C ASP A 35 0.28 -4.64 -13.62
N GLN A 36 -0.47 -3.58 -13.33
CA GLN A 36 -1.72 -3.29 -14.02
C GLN A 36 -1.48 -2.87 -15.48
N ALA A 37 -0.35 -2.20 -15.76
CA ALA A 37 0.00 -1.81 -17.12
C ALA A 37 0.30 -3.04 -17.99
N ALA A 38 0.98 -4.04 -17.44
CA ALA A 38 1.23 -5.30 -18.14
C ALA A 38 -0.08 -6.06 -18.39
N ALA A 39 -0.99 -6.06 -17.43
CA ALA A 39 -2.30 -6.69 -17.60
C ALA A 39 -3.09 -6.02 -18.74
N ALA A 40 -3.05 -4.69 -18.83
CA ALA A 40 -3.69 -3.95 -19.91
C ALA A 40 -3.10 -4.32 -21.26
N GLN A 41 -1.78 -4.42 -21.38
CA GLN A 41 -1.10 -4.83 -22.62
C GLN A 41 -1.55 -6.23 -23.06
N GLY A 42 -1.77 -7.12 -22.11
CA GLY A 42 -2.22 -8.49 -22.40
C GLY A 42 -3.57 -8.56 -23.10
N VAL A 43 -4.36 -7.53 -23.06
CA VAL A 43 -5.67 -7.41 -23.76
C VAL A 43 -5.66 -6.32 -24.82
N GLY A 44 -4.48 -5.88 -25.26
CA GLY A 44 -4.32 -4.91 -26.34
C GLY A 44 -4.60 -3.47 -25.96
N MET A 45 -4.56 -3.15 -24.67
CA MET A 45 -4.81 -1.80 -24.17
C MET A 45 -3.54 -1.18 -23.60
N THR A 46 -3.53 0.13 -23.44
CA THR A 46 -2.40 0.87 -22.89
C THR A 46 -2.82 1.56 -21.60
N LEU A 47 -2.05 1.33 -20.53
CA LEU A 47 -2.21 2.04 -19.27
C LEU A 47 -0.85 2.65 -18.90
N ARG A 48 -0.86 3.83 -18.29
CA ARG A 48 0.36 4.39 -17.69
C ARG A 48 0.95 3.37 -16.70
N PRO A 49 2.26 3.41 -16.44
CA PRO A 49 2.85 2.53 -15.44
C PRO A 49 2.07 2.61 -14.13
N THR A 50 1.58 1.47 -13.68
CA THR A 50 0.72 1.36 -12.51
C THR A 50 0.94 -0.02 -11.89
N THR A 51 1.49 -0.04 -10.67
CA THR A 51 1.77 -1.28 -9.95
C THR A 51 1.23 -1.18 -8.54
N LEU A 52 0.50 -2.20 -8.12
CA LEU A 52 -0.03 -2.32 -6.76
C LEU A 52 0.78 -3.35 -5.98
N ILE A 53 1.36 -2.92 -4.87
CA ILE A 53 2.09 -3.81 -3.95
C ILE A 53 1.15 -4.12 -2.79
N VAL A 54 0.82 -5.39 -2.61
CA VAL A 54 -0.06 -5.88 -1.53
C VAL A 54 0.81 -6.54 -0.49
N PHE A 55 0.80 -6.03 0.73
CA PHE A 55 1.70 -6.48 1.77
C PHE A 55 1.07 -6.36 3.15
N GLY A 56 1.67 -7.02 4.12
CA GLY A 56 1.24 -6.88 5.49
C GLY A 56 2.04 -7.76 6.43
N ASN A 57 1.68 -7.64 7.71
CA ASN A 57 2.24 -8.46 8.77
C ASN A 57 1.07 -9.17 9.46
N PRO A 58 0.99 -10.51 9.39
CA PRO A 58 -0.09 -11.25 10.04
C PRO A 58 -0.22 -10.98 11.54
N LYS A 59 0.89 -10.67 12.21
CA LYS A 59 0.86 -10.31 13.64
C LYS A 59 0.11 -9.01 13.89
N GLY A 60 0.16 -8.07 12.95
CA GLY A 60 -0.56 -6.80 13.04
C GLY A 60 -2.01 -6.89 12.58
N GLY A 61 -2.24 -7.57 11.46
CA GLY A 61 -3.56 -7.62 10.82
C GLY A 61 -4.53 -8.63 11.41
N THR A 62 -4.03 -9.77 11.88
CA THR A 62 -4.89 -10.85 12.35
C THR A 62 -5.81 -10.44 13.50
N PRO A 63 -5.35 -9.76 14.55
CA PRO A 63 -6.26 -9.33 15.63
C PRO A 63 -7.35 -8.37 15.15
N LEU A 64 -7.04 -7.50 14.18
CA LEU A 64 -8.03 -6.60 13.58
C LEU A 64 -9.13 -7.38 12.85
N MET A 65 -8.71 -8.32 12.00
CA MET A 65 -9.65 -9.12 11.20
C MET A 65 -10.46 -10.09 12.06
N ASP A 66 -9.88 -10.57 13.17
CA ASP A 66 -10.59 -11.44 14.10
C ASP A 66 -11.71 -10.67 14.82
N ALA A 67 -11.41 -9.45 15.27
CA ALA A 67 -12.38 -8.62 15.98
C ALA A 67 -13.40 -7.93 15.04
N PHE A 68 -12.98 -7.59 13.82
CA PHE A 68 -13.78 -6.88 12.82
C PHE A 68 -13.64 -7.57 11.46
N PRO A 69 -14.34 -8.68 11.24
CA PRO A 69 -14.10 -9.51 10.04
C PRO A 69 -14.18 -8.77 8.70
N LEU A 70 -15.09 -7.81 8.59
CA LEU A 70 -15.26 -7.09 7.31
C LEU A 70 -14.08 -6.19 6.95
N VAL A 71 -13.22 -5.84 7.90
CA VAL A 71 -12.03 -5.05 7.59
C VAL A 71 -11.09 -5.81 6.67
N ALA A 72 -11.19 -7.13 6.64
CA ALA A 72 -10.41 -7.99 5.74
C ALA A 72 -10.72 -7.75 4.26
N LEU A 73 -11.82 -7.06 3.92
CA LEU A 73 -12.10 -6.64 2.56
C LEU A 73 -11.06 -5.64 2.05
N ASP A 74 -10.49 -4.84 2.95
CA ASP A 74 -9.51 -3.80 2.60
C ASP A 74 -8.10 -4.09 3.15
N LEU A 75 -7.89 -5.26 3.69
CA LEU A 75 -6.56 -5.77 4.07
C LEU A 75 -6.18 -6.91 3.12
N PRO A 76 -4.90 -7.17 2.87
CA PRO A 76 -3.70 -6.52 3.42
C PRO A 76 -3.54 -5.04 3.01
N LEU A 77 -2.54 -4.38 3.60
CA LEU A 77 -2.17 -3.02 3.21
C LEU A 77 -1.67 -2.98 1.76
N LYS A 78 -1.76 -1.83 1.13
CA LYS A 78 -1.40 -1.66 -0.29
C LYS A 78 -0.66 -0.35 -0.50
N LEU A 79 0.33 -0.39 -1.38
CA LEU A 79 0.98 0.80 -1.92
C LEU A 79 0.78 0.78 -3.43
N LEU A 80 0.28 1.88 -3.98
CA LEU A 80 0.11 2.06 -5.41
C LEU A 80 1.23 2.94 -5.94
N VAL A 81 2.03 2.42 -6.89
CA VAL A 81 3.03 3.19 -7.61
C VAL A 81 2.49 3.49 -9.00
N TRP A 82 2.42 4.75 -9.37
CA TRP A 82 1.85 5.15 -10.66
C TRP A 82 2.52 6.40 -11.20
N GLU A 83 2.57 6.49 -12.53
CA GLU A 83 3.12 7.66 -13.22
C GLU A 83 2.03 8.56 -13.77
N GLU A 84 2.28 9.86 -13.67
CA GLU A 84 1.50 10.86 -14.37
C GLU A 84 2.48 11.84 -15.02
N GLY A 85 2.55 11.80 -16.35
CA GLY A 85 3.57 12.55 -17.09
C GLY A 85 4.96 12.05 -16.70
N ARG A 86 5.77 12.94 -16.12
CA ARG A 86 7.11 12.60 -15.63
C ARG A 86 7.18 12.36 -14.13
N SER A 87 6.03 12.44 -13.45
CA SER A 87 5.97 12.27 -12.01
C SER A 87 5.70 10.83 -11.66
N VAL A 88 6.50 10.27 -10.76
CA VAL A 88 6.25 8.97 -10.14
C VAL A 88 5.64 9.23 -8.77
N ASN A 89 4.46 8.66 -8.55
CA ASN A 89 3.70 8.86 -7.32
C ASN A 89 3.54 7.55 -6.58
N VAL A 90 3.48 7.64 -5.25
CA VAL A 90 3.11 6.52 -4.38
C VAL A 90 1.89 6.94 -3.58
N SER A 91 0.83 6.16 -3.68
CA SER A 91 -0.44 6.46 -3.01
C SER A 91 -0.87 5.29 -2.14
N TYR A 92 -1.52 5.62 -1.03
CA TYR A 92 -2.13 4.61 -0.16
C TYR A 92 -3.32 5.20 0.58
N VAL A 93 -4.21 4.32 1.02
CA VAL A 93 -5.30 4.67 1.92
C VAL A 93 -4.81 4.40 3.34
N PRO A 94 -4.76 5.41 4.23
CA PRO A 94 -4.34 5.19 5.61
C PRO A 94 -5.20 4.15 6.32
N MET A 95 -4.59 3.40 7.24
CA MET A 95 -5.34 2.40 8.02
C MET A 95 -6.45 3.04 8.84
N SER A 96 -6.24 4.27 9.32
CA SER A 96 -7.27 5.03 10.03
C SER A 96 -8.53 5.26 9.19
N GLU A 97 -8.38 5.52 7.89
CA GLU A 97 -9.51 5.65 6.96
C GLU A 97 -10.24 4.32 6.77
N ILE A 98 -9.49 3.24 6.62
CA ILE A 98 -10.06 1.89 6.49
C ILE A 98 -10.82 1.52 7.77
N ALA A 99 -10.21 1.74 8.93
CA ALA A 99 -10.82 1.48 10.22
C ALA A 99 -12.14 2.25 10.40
N SER A 100 -12.16 3.52 10.01
CA SER A 100 -13.35 4.36 10.05
C SER A 100 -14.47 3.79 9.18
N ARG A 101 -14.12 3.27 8.01
CA ARG A 101 -15.08 2.68 7.05
C ARG A 101 -15.84 1.49 7.66
N TYR A 102 -15.17 0.71 8.50
CA TYR A 102 -15.75 -0.51 9.09
C TYR A 102 -16.12 -0.38 10.57
N GLY A 103 -16.08 0.86 11.09
CA GLY A 103 -16.47 1.11 12.48
C GLY A 103 -15.55 0.44 13.50
N VAL A 104 -14.26 0.28 13.18
CA VAL A 104 -13.29 -0.33 14.09
C VAL A 104 -13.08 0.58 15.30
N SER A 105 -13.16 0.00 16.50
CA SER A 105 -12.93 0.71 17.76
C SER A 105 -12.06 -0.14 18.70
N GLY A 106 -11.39 0.53 19.64
CA GLY A 106 -10.58 -0.16 20.66
C GLY A 106 -9.26 -0.70 20.15
N MET A 107 -8.82 -0.31 18.94
CA MET A 107 -7.60 -0.78 18.29
C MET A 107 -6.67 0.35 17.89
N ASP A 108 -6.76 1.50 18.54
CA ASP A 108 -6.08 2.74 18.11
C ASP A 108 -4.57 2.58 18.02
N ALA A 109 -3.94 1.95 19.02
CA ALA A 109 -2.48 1.77 19.02
C ALA A 109 -2.02 0.92 17.82
N ARG A 110 -2.79 -0.09 17.46
CA ARG A 110 -2.49 -0.98 16.33
C ARG A 110 -2.67 -0.25 15.00
N ILE A 111 -3.74 0.54 14.87
CA ILE A 111 -4.02 1.35 13.69
C ILE A 111 -2.93 2.41 13.51
N ASP A 112 -2.55 3.10 14.59
CA ASP A 112 -1.48 4.11 14.56
C ASP A 112 -0.14 3.51 14.15
N ALA A 113 0.19 2.32 14.62
CA ALA A 113 1.41 1.62 14.23
C ALA A 113 1.43 1.30 12.73
N MET A 114 0.29 0.89 12.16
CA MET A 114 0.17 0.63 10.72
C MET A 114 0.31 1.91 9.90
N ASP A 115 -0.32 3.00 10.33
CA ASP A 115 -0.20 4.30 9.65
C ASP A 115 1.22 4.83 9.74
N HIS A 116 1.89 4.67 10.88
CA HIS A 116 3.28 5.05 11.04
C HIS A 116 4.19 4.27 10.08
N ALA A 117 3.94 2.96 9.94
CA ALA A 117 4.70 2.12 9.00
C ALA A 117 4.51 2.56 7.56
N LEU A 118 3.28 2.86 7.14
CA LEU A 118 2.97 3.36 5.79
C LEU A 118 3.68 4.69 5.52
N ASP A 119 3.66 5.59 6.49
CA ASP A 119 4.32 6.88 6.38
C ASP A 119 5.84 6.72 6.26
N ALA A 120 6.44 5.90 7.11
CA ALA A 120 7.88 5.65 7.10
C ALA A 120 8.34 5.00 5.78
N LEU A 121 7.62 3.99 5.29
CA LEU A 121 7.94 3.31 4.03
C LEU A 121 7.93 4.30 2.86
N THR A 122 6.94 5.17 2.80
CA THR A 122 6.78 6.11 1.69
C THR A 122 7.69 7.32 1.81
N ASN A 123 8.04 7.75 3.02
CA ASN A 123 9.02 8.82 3.21
C ASN A 123 10.42 8.41 2.71
N ALA A 124 10.74 7.14 2.72
CA ALA A 124 12.05 6.65 2.31
C ALA A 124 12.34 6.88 0.82
N ILE A 125 11.30 7.07 -0.01
CA ILE A 125 11.46 7.25 -1.47
C ILE A 125 11.16 8.69 -1.94
N THR A 126 10.78 9.55 -1.07
CA THR A 126 10.45 10.95 -1.40
C THR A 126 11.67 11.88 -1.44
#